data_b8c10686fef3e2f1a4a16ed8c8779da7
#
_entry.id   b8c10686fef3e2f1a4a16ed8c8779da7
#
_cell.length_a   1.000
_cell.length_b   1.000
_cell.length_c   1.000
_cell.angle_alpha   90.00
_cell.angle_beta   90.00
_cell.angle_gamma   90.00
#
_symmetry.space_group_name_H-M   'P 1'
#
loop_
_entity.id
_entity.type
_entity.pdbx_description
1 polymer ?
#
loop_
_entity_poly.entity_id
_entity_poly.type
_entity_poly.pdbx_seq_one_letter_code
_entity_poly.pdbx_strand_id
1 'polypeptide(L)'
;IVVDLNEQEARAYRLADNKLNESDWDMDLVIEELKLLDKEKIEITGFDIDLIIEIKEDEFDAQKEYDDIKEAVAKLGDIYQLGEHRLMCGDSAIREDVEKLMDGKLGRMIFTDPPYNVNYKSPGGLDYSSTKFGGTGGKIFNDNKSDKDCVDFYTDVLFNLSHFTTDDVTIYWWFANKNNHINRFAFENADWHMSQIIIWLKNSLVFSRGQDYHRQYEPCMLGWKKKKTHYKNKKITNLKDVFNLDFDDYKEMLDVWYEKRDVTQNYVHPTQKPLRLPERALKKSSEKNDIVVDLFGGSGSTLMACHQLDRKCYTMELDPKYVDVIIKRYENYTGQKAKKA
;
A
#
# COMPACT_ATOMS: atom_id res chain seq x y z
N ILE A 1 11.13 -19.21 42.22
CA ILE A 1 9.73 -18.77 42.25
C ILE A 1 8.99 -19.74 41.35
N VAL A 2 8.12 -20.56 41.89
CA VAL A 2 7.22 -21.40 41.09
C VAL A 2 6.03 -20.52 40.73
N VAL A 3 5.87 -20.22 39.44
CA VAL A 3 4.73 -19.46 38.91
C VAL A 3 3.78 -20.51 38.29
N ASP A 4 2.54 -20.50 38.69
CA ASP A 4 1.49 -21.36 38.11
C ASP A 4 1.01 -20.67 36.81
N LEU A 5 1.57 -21.10 35.68
CA LEU A 5 1.31 -20.54 34.35
C LEU A 5 0.37 -21.46 33.58
N ASN A 6 -0.62 -20.90 32.93
CA ASN A 6 -1.37 -21.66 31.93
C ASN A 6 -0.49 -22.02 30.70
N GLU A 7 -1.00 -22.89 29.83
CA GLU A 7 -0.22 -23.41 28.69
C GLU A 7 0.29 -22.31 27.74
N GLN A 8 -0.54 -21.31 27.44
CA GLN A 8 -0.16 -20.18 26.60
C GLN A 8 0.91 -19.28 27.25
N GLU A 9 0.75 -19.00 28.53
CA GLU A 9 1.74 -18.25 29.30
C GLU A 9 3.08 -18.99 29.36
N ALA A 10 3.05 -20.28 29.61
CA ALA A 10 4.26 -21.10 29.63
C ALA A 10 4.97 -21.14 28.27
N ARG A 11 4.22 -21.17 27.16
CA ARG A 11 4.77 -21.06 25.79
C ARG A 11 5.41 -19.70 25.55
N ALA A 12 4.69 -18.62 25.87
CA ALA A 12 5.17 -17.25 25.69
C ALA A 12 6.47 -16.99 26.47
N TYR A 13 6.53 -17.42 27.74
CA TYR A 13 7.73 -17.29 28.57
C TYR A 13 8.92 -18.12 28.05
N ARG A 14 8.69 -19.33 27.54
CA ARG A 14 9.77 -20.14 26.92
C ARG A 14 10.33 -19.45 25.69
N LEU A 15 9.48 -18.89 24.85
CA LEU A 15 9.93 -18.15 23.66
C LEU A 15 10.72 -16.89 24.08
N ALA A 16 10.25 -16.13 25.07
CA ALA A 16 10.90 -14.94 25.57
C ALA A 16 12.28 -15.26 26.19
N ASP A 17 12.35 -16.29 27.04
CA ASP A 17 13.59 -16.70 27.73
C ASP A 17 14.64 -17.18 26.74
N ASN A 18 14.24 -18.00 25.78
CA ASN A 18 15.14 -18.46 24.74
C ASN A 18 15.60 -17.31 23.83
N LYS A 19 14.73 -16.30 23.55
CA LYS A 19 15.10 -15.14 22.74
C LYS A 19 16.19 -14.29 23.36
N LEU A 20 16.25 -14.22 24.67
CA LEU A 20 17.30 -13.51 25.41
C LEU A 20 18.67 -14.18 25.31
N ASN A 21 18.70 -15.48 24.96
CA ASN A 21 19.92 -16.29 24.92
C ASN A 21 20.62 -16.33 23.55
N GLU A 22 20.25 -15.47 22.57
CA GLU A 22 20.93 -15.26 21.28
C GLU A 22 21.26 -16.55 20.47
N SER A 23 20.37 -17.53 20.47
CA SER A 23 20.52 -18.71 19.61
C SER A 23 20.01 -18.44 18.18
N ASP A 24 20.58 -19.12 17.19
CA ASP A 24 20.00 -19.13 15.85
C ASP A 24 18.61 -19.79 15.91
N TRP A 25 17.56 -19.04 15.48
CA TRP A 25 16.19 -19.50 15.54
C TRP A 25 15.79 -20.19 14.23
N ASP A 26 15.12 -21.32 14.37
CA ASP A 26 14.27 -21.86 13.32
C ASP A 26 12.99 -21.02 13.28
N MET A 27 12.92 -20.07 12.34
CA MET A 27 11.82 -19.12 12.26
C MET A 27 10.48 -19.77 11.90
N ASP A 28 10.48 -20.92 11.22
CA ASP A 28 9.25 -21.63 10.88
C ASP A 28 8.64 -22.22 12.14
N LEU A 29 9.42 -22.84 13.00
CA LEU A 29 8.97 -23.32 14.30
C LEU A 29 8.52 -22.16 15.20
N VAL A 30 9.21 -21.00 15.16
CA VAL A 30 8.79 -19.82 15.90
C VAL A 30 7.41 -19.33 15.42
N ILE A 31 7.19 -19.24 14.11
CA ILE A 31 5.92 -18.83 13.53
C ILE A 31 4.78 -19.79 13.93
N GLU A 32 5.05 -21.10 13.90
CA GLU A 32 4.08 -22.10 14.35
C GLU A 32 3.73 -21.92 15.83
N GLU A 33 4.71 -21.74 16.70
CA GLU A 33 4.46 -21.50 18.13
C GLU A 33 3.74 -20.17 18.39
N LEU A 34 4.09 -19.10 17.66
CA LEU A 34 3.42 -17.80 17.79
C LEU A 34 1.94 -17.86 17.35
N LYS A 35 1.62 -18.64 16.31
CA LYS A 35 0.22 -18.84 15.86
C LYS A 35 -0.68 -19.51 16.90
N LEU A 36 -0.08 -20.20 17.87
CA LEU A 36 -0.81 -20.84 18.98
C LEU A 36 -1.07 -19.88 20.15
N LEU A 37 -0.53 -18.67 20.13
CA LEU A 37 -0.65 -17.67 21.18
C LEU A 37 -1.70 -16.62 20.87
N ASP A 38 -2.40 -16.14 21.88
CA ASP A 38 -3.22 -14.93 21.78
C ASP A 38 -2.35 -13.69 21.56
N LYS A 39 -2.89 -12.67 20.88
CA LYS A 39 -2.15 -11.43 20.55
C LYS A 39 -1.40 -10.83 21.74
N GLU A 40 -2.05 -10.77 22.89
CA GLU A 40 -1.47 -10.22 24.13
C GLU A 40 -0.27 -11.02 24.64
N LYS A 41 -0.26 -12.34 24.39
CA LYS A 41 0.84 -13.22 24.79
C LYS A 41 2.02 -13.17 23.83
N ILE A 42 1.80 -12.82 22.57
CA ILE A 42 2.87 -12.65 21.59
C ILE A 42 3.78 -11.47 21.98
N GLU A 43 3.22 -10.38 22.50
CA GLU A 43 4.01 -9.23 22.97
C GLU A 43 5.02 -9.61 24.04
N ILE A 44 4.67 -10.52 24.93
CA ILE A 44 5.56 -11.03 25.99
C ILE A 44 6.77 -11.77 25.39
N THR A 45 6.61 -12.43 24.25
CA THR A 45 7.71 -13.18 23.61
C THR A 45 8.80 -12.27 23.06
N GLY A 46 8.50 -10.99 22.84
CA GLY A 46 9.36 -10.02 22.17
C GLY A 46 9.53 -10.28 20.66
N PHE A 47 8.83 -11.26 20.07
CA PHE A 47 8.74 -11.41 18.63
C PHE A 47 7.74 -10.41 18.05
N ASP A 48 7.97 -10.06 16.78
CA ASP A 48 7.08 -9.15 16.05
C ASP A 48 5.82 -9.90 15.61
N ILE A 49 4.66 -9.41 16.01
CA ILE A 49 3.39 -10.01 15.60
C ILE A 49 3.17 -9.98 14.09
N ASP A 50 3.82 -9.05 13.37
CA ASP A 50 3.77 -8.97 11.91
C ASP A 50 4.25 -10.26 11.20
N LEU A 51 5.03 -11.10 11.89
CA LEU A 51 5.46 -12.39 11.36
C LEU A 51 4.30 -13.36 11.11
N ILE A 52 3.21 -13.22 11.88
CA ILE A 52 2.08 -14.16 11.83
C ILE A 52 0.76 -13.53 11.38
N ILE A 53 0.64 -12.20 11.39
CA ILE A 53 -0.57 -11.53 10.90
C ILE A 53 -0.61 -11.68 9.37
N GLU A 54 -1.69 -12.23 8.87
CA GLU A 54 -2.06 -12.22 7.46
C GLU A 54 -3.24 -11.28 7.27
N ILE A 55 -3.11 -10.35 6.33
CA ILE A 55 -4.22 -9.48 5.93
C ILE A 55 -5.29 -10.31 5.21
N LYS A 56 -6.53 -10.03 5.54
CA LYS A 56 -7.68 -10.60 4.83
C LYS A 56 -8.17 -9.58 3.79
N GLU A 57 -8.31 -10.06 2.55
CA GLU A 57 -9.02 -9.28 1.54
C GLU A 57 -10.45 -9.04 2.02
N ASP A 58 -10.96 -7.84 1.80
CA ASP A 58 -12.36 -7.52 2.03
C ASP A 58 -13.18 -7.80 0.76
N GLU A 59 -14.46 -8.13 0.90
CA GLU A 59 -15.38 -8.37 -0.21
C GLU A 59 -15.99 -7.05 -0.75
N PHE A 60 -15.31 -5.92 -0.53
CA PHE A 60 -15.84 -4.60 -0.87
C PHE A 60 -15.68 -4.28 -2.36
N ASP A 61 -16.81 -4.07 -3.04
CA ASP A 61 -16.89 -3.68 -4.44
C ASP A 61 -16.83 -2.16 -4.59
N ALA A 62 -15.60 -1.61 -4.65
CA ALA A 62 -15.37 -0.18 -4.73
C ALA A 62 -15.98 0.46 -6.00
N GLN A 63 -16.01 -0.26 -7.13
CA GLN A 63 -16.57 0.28 -8.37
C GLN A 63 -18.08 0.38 -8.29
N LYS A 64 -18.74 -0.66 -7.81
CA LYS A 64 -20.18 -0.63 -7.60
C LYS A 64 -20.58 0.53 -6.68
N GLU A 65 -19.85 0.68 -5.58
CA GLU A 65 -20.09 1.79 -4.66
C GLU A 65 -19.89 3.17 -5.31
N TYR A 66 -18.84 3.31 -6.13
CA TYR A 66 -18.60 4.53 -6.90
C TYR A 66 -19.73 4.83 -7.89
N ASP A 67 -20.20 3.81 -8.62
CA ASP A 67 -21.28 3.95 -9.61
C ASP A 67 -22.63 4.27 -8.95
N ASP A 68 -22.89 3.75 -7.76
CA ASP A 68 -24.10 3.98 -6.98
C ASP A 68 -24.17 5.43 -6.39
N ILE A 69 -23.02 6.12 -6.24
CA ILE A 69 -22.96 7.51 -5.77
C ILE A 69 -23.42 8.46 -6.89
N LYS A 70 -24.59 9.03 -6.75
CA LYS A 70 -25.11 10.04 -7.69
C LYS A 70 -24.42 11.39 -7.52
N GLU A 71 -24.29 11.84 -6.28
CA GLU A 71 -23.66 13.09 -5.89
C GLU A 71 -22.74 12.83 -4.70
N ALA A 72 -21.48 13.26 -4.79
CA ALA A 72 -20.52 13.09 -3.70
C ALA A 72 -20.86 13.97 -2.50
N VAL A 73 -20.70 13.43 -1.31
CA VAL A 73 -20.84 14.17 -0.05
C VAL A 73 -19.56 14.93 0.26
N ALA A 74 -18.41 14.30 0.01
CA ALA A 74 -17.10 14.91 0.18
C ALA A 74 -16.88 16.05 -0.84
N LYS A 75 -16.08 17.04 -0.46
CA LYS A 75 -15.71 18.19 -1.29
C LYS A 75 -14.21 18.44 -1.18
N LEU A 76 -13.64 19.05 -2.21
CA LEU A 76 -12.25 19.50 -2.17
C LEU A 76 -11.97 20.34 -0.93
N GLY A 77 -10.91 20.01 -0.22
CA GLY A 77 -10.53 20.62 1.05
C GLY A 77 -11.06 19.89 2.29
N ASP A 78 -12.01 18.97 2.15
CA ASP A 78 -12.56 18.22 3.28
C ASP A 78 -11.52 17.22 3.82
N ILE A 79 -11.46 17.12 5.15
CA ILE A 79 -10.63 16.16 5.87
C ILE A 79 -11.53 15.29 6.75
N TYR A 80 -11.25 14.01 6.77
CA TYR A 80 -11.96 13.01 7.56
C TYR A 80 -11.00 12.24 8.46
N GLN A 81 -11.41 12.04 9.71
CA GLN A 81 -10.76 11.15 10.66
C GLN A 81 -11.47 9.79 10.63
N LEU A 82 -10.73 8.73 10.31
CA LEU A 82 -11.20 7.34 10.25
C LEU A 82 -10.43 6.52 11.31
N GLY A 83 -10.89 6.50 12.55
CA GLY A 83 -10.09 5.99 13.68
C GLY A 83 -8.76 6.73 13.79
N GLU A 84 -7.64 6.03 13.64
CA GLU A 84 -6.30 6.62 13.66
C GLU A 84 -5.82 7.11 12.27
N HIS A 85 -6.62 6.88 11.21
CA HIS A 85 -6.27 7.26 9.85
C HIS A 85 -6.84 8.64 9.50
N ARG A 86 -6.21 9.33 8.54
CA ARG A 86 -6.69 10.60 7.98
C ARG A 86 -6.90 10.48 6.48
N LEU A 87 -7.99 11.01 6.00
CA LEU A 87 -8.34 11.06 4.58
C LEU A 87 -8.67 12.49 4.20
N MET A 88 -8.06 12.98 3.13
CA MET A 88 -8.36 14.32 2.60
C MET A 88 -8.84 14.22 1.16
N CYS A 89 -9.90 14.98 0.84
CA CYS A 89 -10.25 15.29 -0.53
C CYS A 89 -9.39 16.46 -1.01
N GLY A 90 -8.33 16.21 -1.79
CA GLY A 90 -7.36 17.25 -2.13
C GLY A 90 -6.46 16.92 -3.31
N ASP A 91 -5.59 17.83 -3.67
CA ASP A 91 -4.62 17.67 -4.76
C ASP A 91 -3.20 17.41 -4.22
N SER A 92 -2.65 16.26 -4.55
CA SER A 92 -1.32 15.81 -4.13
C SER A 92 -0.16 16.70 -4.59
N ALA A 93 -0.33 17.48 -5.67
CA ALA A 93 0.65 18.45 -6.14
C ALA A 93 0.60 19.77 -5.34
N ILE A 94 -0.49 20.05 -4.62
CA ILE A 94 -0.65 21.26 -3.82
C ILE A 94 -0.06 21.02 -2.42
N ARG A 95 1.01 21.76 -2.08
CA ARG A 95 1.72 21.60 -0.81
C ARG A 95 0.84 21.87 0.41
N GLU A 96 0.01 22.90 0.34
CA GLU A 96 -0.90 23.28 1.42
C GLU A 96 -1.93 22.19 1.74
N ASP A 97 -2.34 21.42 0.75
CA ASP A 97 -3.24 20.29 0.96
C ASP A 97 -2.53 19.14 1.66
N VAL A 98 -1.30 18.82 1.23
CA VAL A 98 -0.48 17.79 1.90
C VAL A 98 -0.14 18.22 3.34
N GLU A 99 0.15 19.50 3.58
CA GLU A 99 0.39 20.03 4.93
C GLU A 99 -0.84 19.87 5.84
N LYS A 100 -2.03 20.19 5.36
CA LYS A 100 -3.28 19.98 6.09
C LYS A 100 -3.54 18.49 6.38
N LEU A 101 -3.30 17.62 5.39
CA LEU A 101 -3.43 16.18 5.59
C LEU A 101 -2.51 15.71 6.70
N MET A 102 -1.24 16.12 6.66
CA MET A 102 -0.21 15.65 7.59
C MET A 102 -0.31 16.21 8.99
N ASP A 103 -0.95 17.38 9.18
CA ASP A 103 -1.23 17.98 10.49
C ASP A 103 0.01 18.01 11.42
N GLY A 104 1.13 18.47 10.89
CA GLY A 104 2.40 18.56 11.62
C GLY A 104 3.07 17.21 11.92
N LYS A 105 2.57 16.11 11.38
CA LYS A 105 3.17 14.77 11.50
C LYS A 105 4.07 14.46 10.31
N LEU A 106 4.95 13.47 10.49
CA LEU A 106 5.82 12.97 9.42
C LEU A 106 5.51 11.50 9.12
N GLY A 107 5.39 11.19 7.83
CA GLY A 107 5.25 9.83 7.35
C GLY A 107 6.59 9.07 7.39
N ARG A 108 6.59 7.81 7.76
CA ARG A 108 7.79 6.95 7.76
C ARG A 108 7.89 6.08 6.53
N MET A 109 6.78 5.86 5.87
CA MET A 109 6.70 5.07 4.65
C MET A 109 5.73 5.72 3.67
N ILE A 110 6.00 5.55 2.39
CA ILE A 110 5.11 5.93 1.30
C ILE A 110 4.78 4.68 0.50
N PHE A 111 3.49 4.44 0.30
CA PHE A 111 3.00 3.43 -0.64
C PHE A 111 1.91 4.08 -1.48
N THR A 112 2.19 4.33 -2.76
CA THR A 112 1.33 5.20 -3.56
C THR A 112 1.27 4.81 -5.02
N ASP A 113 0.10 5.05 -5.66
CA ASP A 113 -0.25 4.62 -7.01
C ASP A 113 -0.74 5.81 -7.85
N PRO A 114 0.18 6.69 -8.31
CA PRO A 114 -0.20 7.87 -9.08
C PRO A 114 -0.79 7.50 -10.44
N PRO A 115 -1.55 8.40 -11.09
CA PRO A 115 -2.00 8.21 -12.45
C PRO A 115 -0.84 7.91 -13.38
N TYR A 116 -0.93 6.86 -14.22
CA TYR A 116 0.20 6.36 -15.01
C TYR A 116 0.50 7.15 -16.30
N ASN A 117 -0.28 8.17 -16.59
CA ASN A 117 -0.21 8.93 -17.85
C ASN A 117 -0.32 8.05 -19.09
N VAL A 118 -1.28 7.13 -19.08
CA VAL A 118 -1.49 6.15 -20.16
C VAL A 118 -2.70 6.48 -21.02
N ASN A 119 -3.44 7.56 -20.70
CA ASN A 119 -4.72 7.92 -21.30
C ASN A 119 -5.65 6.70 -21.32
N TYR A 120 -5.91 6.16 -20.12
CA TYR A 120 -6.62 4.91 -19.95
C TYR A 120 -7.98 4.98 -20.65
N LYS A 121 -8.15 4.10 -21.63
CA LYS A 121 -9.44 3.84 -22.28
C LYS A 121 -9.83 2.41 -21.95
N SER A 122 -11.05 2.21 -21.54
CA SER A 122 -11.58 0.88 -21.27
C SER A 122 -11.32 -0.10 -22.43
N PRO A 123 -11.06 -1.39 -22.14
CA PRO A 123 -10.82 -2.39 -23.17
C PRO A 123 -11.99 -2.45 -24.15
N GLY A 124 -11.72 -2.21 -25.44
CA GLY A 124 -12.74 -2.20 -26.49
C GLY A 124 -12.81 -0.93 -27.31
N GLY A 125 -12.16 0.17 -26.90
CA GLY A 125 -12.20 1.46 -27.63
C GLY A 125 -13.58 2.11 -27.64
N LEU A 126 -14.52 1.56 -26.87
CA LEU A 126 -15.84 2.12 -26.66
C LEU A 126 -15.72 3.19 -25.59
N ASP A 127 -16.19 4.37 -25.93
CA ASP A 127 -16.47 5.40 -24.96
C ASP A 127 -17.62 4.89 -24.08
N TYR A 128 -17.31 4.35 -22.91
CA TYR A 128 -18.30 3.81 -21.96
C TYR A 128 -19.24 4.88 -21.41
N SER A 129 -19.01 6.15 -21.75
CA SER A 129 -19.97 7.21 -21.44
C SER A 129 -21.32 7.04 -22.12
N SER A 130 -21.44 6.12 -23.11
CA SER A 130 -22.62 5.94 -23.96
C SER A 130 -23.15 4.50 -24.05
N THR A 131 -22.64 3.51 -23.34
CA THR A 131 -23.11 2.14 -23.49
C THR A 131 -24.14 1.73 -22.43
N LYS A 132 -25.18 1.01 -22.88
CA LYS A 132 -26.31 0.44 -22.12
C LYS A 132 -25.91 -0.51 -20.96
N PHE A 133 -24.65 -0.66 -20.63
CA PHE A 133 -24.13 -1.50 -19.56
C PHE A 133 -23.58 -0.72 -18.36
N GLY A 134 -23.96 0.55 -18.20
CA GLY A 134 -23.90 1.27 -16.93
C GLY A 134 -22.51 1.52 -16.31
N GLY A 135 -21.42 1.22 -16.99
CA GLY A 135 -20.11 1.58 -16.53
C GLY A 135 -19.80 3.01 -16.97
N THR A 136 -19.84 3.98 -16.06
CA THR A 136 -19.21 5.28 -16.29
C THR A 136 -17.72 5.01 -16.43
N GLY A 137 -17.20 5.06 -17.66
CA GLY A 137 -15.77 4.98 -17.93
C GLY A 137 -15.09 6.13 -17.23
N GLY A 138 -14.74 5.90 -15.94
CA GLY A 138 -14.14 6.92 -15.10
C GLY A 138 -12.86 7.40 -15.77
N LYS A 139 -12.82 8.68 -16.13
CA LYS A 139 -11.58 9.34 -16.51
C LYS A 139 -10.71 9.37 -15.26
N ILE A 140 -9.53 8.74 -15.32
CA ILE A 140 -8.53 8.93 -14.28
C ILE A 140 -8.04 10.38 -14.41
N PHE A 141 -8.14 11.15 -13.33
CA PHE A 141 -7.64 12.51 -13.29
C PHE A 141 -6.12 12.51 -13.53
N ASN A 142 -5.62 13.49 -14.27
CA ASN A 142 -4.20 13.65 -14.59
C ASN A 142 -3.54 12.52 -15.41
N ASP A 143 -4.31 11.64 -16.08
CA ASP A 143 -3.79 10.48 -16.84
C ASP A 143 -3.50 10.77 -18.33
N ASN A 144 -3.58 12.04 -18.75
CA ASN A 144 -3.35 12.46 -20.15
C ASN A 144 -2.61 13.79 -20.23
N LYS A 145 -1.39 13.83 -19.72
CA LYS A 145 -0.49 14.99 -19.74
C LYS A 145 0.58 14.82 -20.83
N SER A 146 1.21 15.90 -21.27
CA SER A 146 2.49 15.79 -21.99
C SER A 146 3.54 15.15 -21.06
N ASP A 147 4.59 14.56 -21.64
CA ASP A 147 5.67 13.96 -20.85
C ASP A 147 6.28 14.98 -19.88
N LYS A 148 6.49 16.22 -20.34
CA LYS A 148 7.00 17.31 -19.51
C LYS A 148 6.05 17.64 -18.36
N ASP A 149 4.79 17.89 -18.64
CA ASP A 149 3.81 18.24 -17.61
C ASP A 149 3.62 17.08 -16.60
N CYS A 150 3.82 15.83 -17.04
CA CYS A 150 3.77 14.67 -16.17
C CYS A 150 5.02 14.59 -15.27
N VAL A 151 6.21 14.87 -15.80
CA VAL A 151 7.45 14.98 -14.99
C VAL A 151 7.29 16.08 -13.94
N ASP A 152 6.82 17.27 -14.35
CA ASP A 152 6.62 18.41 -13.45
C ASP A 152 5.62 18.03 -12.33
N PHE A 153 4.47 17.46 -12.68
CA PHE A 153 3.47 16.98 -11.71
C PHE A 153 4.04 15.95 -10.71
N TYR A 154 4.73 14.92 -11.18
CA TYR A 154 5.34 13.94 -10.30
C TYR A 154 6.44 14.52 -9.43
N THR A 155 7.21 15.48 -9.97
CA THR A 155 8.23 16.20 -9.22
C THR A 155 7.62 16.98 -8.05
N ASP A 156 6.54 17.71 -8.29
CA ASP A 156 5.82 18.46 -7.24
C ASP A 156 5.30 17.53 -6.14
N VAL A 157 4.68 16.40 -6.51
CA VAL A 157 4.22 15.38 -5.56
C VAL A 157 5.38 14.83 -4.73
N LEU A 158 6.50 14.48 -5.37
CA LEU A 158 7.69 13.94 -4.69
C LEU A 158 8.36 14.98 -3.79
N PHE A 159 8.36 16.27 -4.16
CA PHE A 159 8.78 17.35 -3.29
C PHE A 159 7.90 17.47 -2.05
N ASN A 160 6.59 17.41 -2.21
CA ASN A 160 5.67 17.42 -1.09
C ASN A 160 5.93 16.24 -0.17
N LEU A 161 6.04 15.01 -0.71
CA LEU A 161 6.38 13.81 0.06
C LEU A 161 7.72 13.95 0.79
N SER A 162 8.72 14.58 0.18
CA SER A 162 10.02 14.81 0.82
C SER A 162 9.91 15.70 2.07
N HIS A 163 9.05 16.71 2.06
CA HIS A 163 8.87 17.62 3.20
C HIS A 163 8.11 16.99 4.37
N PHE A 164 7.15 16.12 4.08
CA PHE A 164 6.24 15.58 5.08
C PHE A 164 6.56 14.14 5.49
N THR A 165 7.79 13.70 5.25
CA THR A 165 8.26 12.37 5.66
C THR A 165 9.60 12.44 6.40
N THR A 166 9.89 11.39 7.17
CA THR A 166 11.15 11.26 7.93
C THR A 166 12.35 11.10 6.99
N ASP A 167 13.55 11.27 7.52
CA ASP A 167 14.79 11.11 6.76
C ASP A 167 15.04 9.65 6.32
N ASP A 168 14.53 8.70 7.10
CA ASP A 168 14.66 7.26 6.85
C ASP A 168 13.46 6.64 6.12
N VAL A 169 12.66 7.48 5.45
CA VAL A 169 11.47 7.06 4.69
C VAL A 169 11.82 6.10 3.56
N THR A 170 10.96 5.12 3.34
CA THR A 170 10.96 4.25 2.15
C THR A 170 9.76 4.59 1.28
N ILE A 171 9.95 4.69 -0.04
CA ILE A 171 8.87 4.92 -1.01
C ILE A 171 8.67 3.71 -1.92
N TYR A 172 7.42 3.31 -2.07
CA TYR A 172 6.90 2.36 -3.06
C TYR A 172 6.00 3.15 -4.01
N TRP A 173 6.49 3.36 -5.24
CA TRP A 173 5.85 4.19 -6.25
C TRP A 173 5.49 3.35 -7.46
N TRP A 174 4.20 3.10 -7.65
CA TRP A 174 3.68 2.32 -8.78
C TRP A 174 3.71 3.12 -10.08
N PHE A 175 3.93 2.46 -11.22
CA PHE A 175 4.00 3.14 -12.49
C PHE A 175 3.77 2.22 -13.69
N ALA A 176 3.48 2.79 -14.88
CA ALA A 176 3.46 2.03 -16.13
C ALA A 176 4.87 1.94 -16.74
N ASN A 177 5.30 0.74 -17.12
CA ASN A 177 6.65 0.50 -17.66
C ASN A 177 6.98 1.41 -18.86
N LYS A 178 6.02 1.74 -19.72
CA LYS A 178 6.24 2.65 -20.87
C LYS A 178 6.70 4.05 -20.44
N ASN A 179 6.30 4.50 -19.24
CA ASN A 179 6.60 5.83 -18.69
C ASN A 179 7.72 5.79 -17.63
N ASN A 180 8.56 4.75 -17.63
CA ASN A 180 9.68 4.60 -16.69
C ASN A 180 10.61 5.83 -16.72
N HIS A 181 10.90 6.37 -17.91
CA HIS A 181 11.75 7.56 -18.05
C HIS A 181 11.18 8.80 -17.35
N ILE A 182 9.86 9.04 -17.45
CA ILE A 182 9.15 10.14 -16.77
C ILE A 182 9.35 10.04 -15.26
N ASN A 183 9.10 8.85 -14.72
CA ASN A 183 9.23 8.61 -13.28
C ASN A 183 10.68 8.78 -12.80
N ARG A 184 11.66 8.28 -13.56
CA ARG A 184 13.09 8.47 -13.24
C ARG A 184 13.49 9.93 -13.19
N PHE A 185 13.09 10.73 -14.18
CA PHE A 185 13.36 12.18 -14.19
C PHE A 185 12.71 12.87 -13.00
N ALA A 186 11.47 12.53 -12.65
CA ALA A 186 10.82 13.12 -11.49
C ALA A 186 11.53 12.77 -10.16
N PHE A 187 11.97 11.51 -9.98
CA PHE A 187 12.77 11.11 -8.82
C PHE A 187 14.10 11.87 -8.73
N GLU A 188 14.80 12.01 -9.86
CA GLU A 188 16.06 12.75 -9.91
C GLU A 188 15.86 14.23 -9.58
N ASN A 189 14.84 14.88 -10.15
CA ASN A 189 14.51 16.27 -9.92
C ASN A 189 14.13 16.56 -8.46
N ALA A 190 13.47 15.63 -7.80
CA ALA A 190 13.02 15.77 -6.41
C ALA A 190 14.01 15.21 -5.39
N ASP A 191 15.26 14.90 -5.78
CA ASP A 191 16.31 14.34 -4.90
C ASP A 191 15.94 13.03 -4.21
N TRP A 192 15.22 12.16 -4.92
CA TRP A 192 14.97 10.79 -4.50
C TRP A 192 15.95 9.81 -5.15
N HIS A 193 16.38 8.81 -4.40
CA HIS A 193 17.17 7.69 -4.88
C HIS A 193 16.24 6.54 -5.27
N MET A 194 16.30 6.11 -6.53
CA MET A 194 15.66 4.90 -6.98
C MET A 194 16.63 3.73 -6.83
N SER A 195 16.27 2.76 -5.99
CA SER A 195 17.12 1.61 -5.69
C SER A 195 16.88 0.43 -6.62
N GLN A 196 15.63 -0.01 -6.72
CA GLN A 196 15.26 -1.19 -7.51
C GLN A 196 13.82 -1.09 -8.01
N ILE A 197 13.45 -1.99 -8.91
CA ILE A 197 12.08 -2.17 -9.38
C ILE A 197 11.57 -3.49 -8.84
N ILE A 198 10.42 -3.44 -8.17
CA ILE A 198 9.64 -4.59 -7.76
C ILE A 198 8.62 -4.88 -8.85
N ILE A 199 8.41 -6.15 -9.15
CA ILE A 199 7.48 -6.60 -10.19
C ILE A 199 6.31 -7.32 -9.54
N TRP A 200 5.11 -6.74 -9.65
CA TRP A 200 3.89 -7.49 -9.33
C TRP A 200 3.49 -8.34 -10.53
N LEU A 201 3.64 -9.64 -10.39
CA LEU A 201 3.23 -10.63 -11.39
C LEU A 201 1.76 -11.01 -11.15
N LYS A 202 0.90 -10.71 -12.13
CA LYS A 202 -0.53 -10.98 -12.05
C LYS A 202 -0.88 -12.40 -12.53
N ASN A 203 -1.97 -12.95 -12.04
CA ASN A 203 -2.52 -14.24 -12.49
C ASN A 203 -3.31 -14.14 -13.82
N SER A 204 -3.48 -12.93 -14.35
CA SER A 204 -4.25 -12.69 -15.59
C SER A 204 -3.48 -11.77 -16.53
N LEU A 205 -3.64 -12.00 -17.83
CA LEU A 205 -3.05 -11.16 -18.86
C LEU A 205 -3.79 -9.82 -18.97
N VAL A 206 -3.04 -8.76 -19.21
CA VAL A 206 -3.61 -7.51 -19.73
C VAL A 206 -3.54 -7.57 -21.25
N PHE A 207 -4.68 -7.88 -21.86
CA PHE A 207 -4.77 -7.94 -23.31
C PHE A 207 -4.61 -6.53 -23.89
N SER A 208 -3.57 -6.32 -24.70
CA SER A 208 -3.33 -5.06 -25.40
C SER A 208 -3.26 -5.33 -26.90
N ARG A 209 -4.18 -4.72 -27.68
CA ARG A 209 -4.11 -4.80 -29.15
C ARG A 209 -2.85 -4.09 -29.66
N GLY A 210 -2.16 -4.72 -30.61
CA GLY A 210 -0.96 -4.13 -31.24
C GLY A 210 0.33 -4.28 -30.45
N GLN A 211 0.36 -5.13 -29.42
CA GLN A 211 1.60 -5.54 -28.75
C GLN A 211 1.96 -6.97 -29.14
N ASP A 212 3.24 -7.23 -29.36
CA ASP A 212 3.75 -8.57 -29.69
C ASP A 212 3.62 -9.52 -28.50
N TYR A 213 3.80 -8.99 -27.27
CA TYR A 213 3.66 -9.74 -26.03
C TYR A 213 2.68 -9.05 -25.08
N HIS A 214 1.76 -9.83 -24.50
CA HIS A 214 0.81 -9.31 -23.52
C HIS A 214 1.46 -9.16 -22.16
N ARG A 215 1.17 -8.05 -21.49
CA ARG A 215 1.71 -7.77 -20.15
C ARG A 215 0.97 -8.59 -19.09
N GLN A 216 1.76 -9.14 -18.18
CA GLN A 216 1.26 -9.87 -17.01
C GLN A 216 1.77 -9.26 -15.70
N TYR A 217 2.39 -8.08 -15.75
CA TYR A 217 2.99 -7.46 -14.56
C TYR A 217 2.75 -5.96 -14.48
N GLU A 218 2.88 -5.44 -13.27
CA GLU A 218 3.02 -4.01 -12.99
C GLU A 218 4.31 -3.76 -12.19
N PRO A 219 5.09 -2.74 -12.55
CA PRO A 219 6.30 -2.37 -11.84
C PRO A 219 6.03 -1.36 -10.73
N CYS A 220 6.82 -1.44 -9.66
CA CYS A 220 6.87 -0.50 -8.55
C CYS A 220 8.32 -0.07 -8.31
N MET A 221 8.59 1.24 -8.26
CA MET A 221 9.90 1.77 -7.87
C MET A 221 10.03 1.74 -6.34
N LEU A 222 11.08 1.10 -5.85
CA LEU A 222 11.50 1.17 -4.46
C LEU A 222 12.64 2.18 -4.35
N GLY A 223 12.50 3.14 -3.43
CA GLY A 223 13.49 4.17 -3.24
C GLY A 223 13.43 4.84 -1.86
N TRP A 224 14.24 5.87 -1.68
CA TRP A 224 14.32 6.71 -0.49
C TRP A 224 14.95 8.06 -0.80
N LYS A 225 14.99 8.99 0.17
CA LYS A 225 15.64 10.30 -0.02
C LYS A 225 17.12 10.15 -0.32
N LYS A 226 17.60 10.86 -1.34
CA LYS A 226 19.01 10.82 -1.76
C LYS A 226 19.95 11.18 -0.60
N LYS A 227 21.09 10.49 -0.49
CA LYS A 227 22.07 10.64 0.58
C LYS A 227 21.56 10.32 1.99
N LYS A 228 20.39 9.70 2.13
CA LYS A 228 19.84 9.23 3.40
C LYS A 228 19.81 7.69 3.43
N THR A 229 19.61 7.14 4.61
CA THR A 229 19.29 5.71 4.79
C THR A 229 17.79 5.54 4.74
N HIS A 230 17.32 4.30 4.70
CA HIS A 230 15.91 3.98 4.80
C HIS A 230 15.70 2.89 5.85
N TYR A 231 14.52 2.92 6.46
CA TYR A 231 14.11 1.86 7.36
C TYR A 231 13.81 0.57 6.57
N LYS A 232 14.29 -0.53 7.08
CA LYS A 232 13.93 -1.88 6.64
C LYS A 232 13.88 -2.84 7.82
N ASN A 233 12.84 -3.63 7.89
CA ASN A 233 12.74 -4.65 8.93
C ASN A 233 13.79 -5.73 8.69
N LYS A 234 14.80 -5.79 9.56
CA LYS A 234 15.92 -6.72 9.47
C LYS A 234 15.50 -8.18 9.68
N LYS A 235 14.41 -8.40 10.40
CA LYS A 235 13.88 -9.76 10.65
C LYS A 235 13.37 -10.43 9.38
N ILE A 236 12.95 -9.62 8.39
CA ILE A 236 12.45 -10.10 7.09
C ILE A 236 13.57 -10.18 6.03
N THR A 237 14.80 -9.68 6.34
CA THR A 237 15.88 -9.54 5.34
C THR A 237 17.12 -10.36 5.62
N ASN A 238 17.24 -11.04 6.76
CA ASN A 238 18.43 -11.81 7.06
C ASN A 238 18.39 -13.18 6.38
N LEU A 239 18.75 -13.19 5.10
CA LEU A 239 19.18 -14.41 4.42
C LEU A 239 20.65 -14.63 4.76
N LYS A 240 20.94 -15.47 5.75
CA LYS A 240 22.32 -15.89 6.00
C LYS A 240 22.82 -16.91 4.97
N ASP A 241 21.90 -17.70 4.39
CA ASP A 241 22.24 -18.75 3.41
C ASP A 241 21.13 -18.93 2.36
N VAL A 242 21.06 -18.00 1.39
CA VAL A 242 20.08 -18.05 0.27
C VAL A 242 20.22 -19.33 -0.57
N PHE A 243 21.40 -19.96 -0.56
CA PHE A 243 21.71 -21.08 -1.45
C PHE A 243 21.14 -22.44 -0.99
N ASN A 244 20.61 -22.53 0.24
CA ASN A 244 20.07 -23.76 0.81
C ASN A 244 18.56 -23.71 1.09
N LEU A 245 17.87 -22.64 0.66
CA LEU A 245 16.44 -22.47 0.88
C LEU A 245 15.65 -22.91 -0.37
N ASP A 246 14.52 -23.56 -0.16
CA ASP A 246 13.55 -23.79 -1.22
C ASP A 246 12.91 -22.47 -1.65
N PHE A 247 12.40 -22.39 -2.89
CA PHE A 247 11.84 -21.16 -3.45
C PHE A 247 10.72 -20.58 -2.55
N ASP A 248 9.91 -21.41 -1.93
CA ASP A 248 8.82 -20.99 -1.06
C ASP A 248 9.31 -20.30 0.22
N ASP A 249 10.52 -20.62 0.72
CA ASP A 249 11.08 -20.06 1.95
C ASP A 249 11.52 -18.60 1.79
N TYR A 250 11.88 -18.16 0.58
CA TYR A 250 12.38 -16.81 0.33
C TYR A 250 11.52 -15.96 -0.62
N LYS A 251 10.36 -16.48 -1.07
CA LYS A 251 9.46 -15.76 -1.99
C LYS A 251 9.04 -14.38 -1.49
N GLU A 252 8.93 -14.20 -0.17
CA GLU A 252 8.56 -12.90 0.43
C GLU A 252 9.68 -11.85 0.35
N MET A 253 10.91 -12.29 0.04
CA MET A 253 12.10 -11.44 -0.06
C MET A 253 12.46 -11.07 -1.50
N LEU A 254 11.80 -11.70 -2.47
CA LEU A 254 12.02 -11.41 -3.88
C LEU A 254 11.43 -10.07 -4.30
N ASP A 255 12.03 -9.47 -5.30
CA ASP A 255 11.48 -8.30 -6.00
C ASP A 255 10.41 -8.67 -7.03
N VAL A 256 10.05 -9.94 -7.13
CA VAL A 256 8.90 -10.43 -7.88
C VAL A 256 7.81 -10.85 -6.91
N TRP A 257 6.75 -10.07 -6.85
CA TRP A 257 5.58 -10.32 -6.00
C TRP A 257 4.51 -11.03 -6.81
N TYR A 258 4.23 -12.28 -6.44
CA TYR A 258 3.19 -13.07 -7.07
C TYR A 258 1.91 -12.99 -6.24
N GLU A 259 1.01 -12.06 -6.60
CA GLU A 259 -0.29 -11.94 -5.95
C GLU A 259 -1.42 -12.11 -6.95
N LYS A 260 -2.38 -12.94 -6.57
CA LYS A 260 -3.59 -13.11 -7.35
C LYS A 260 -4.35 -11.77 -7.37
N ARG A 261 -4.76 -11.36 -8.55
CA ARG A 261 -5.75 -10.30 -8.68
C ARG A 261 -7.05 -10.84 -8.12
N ASP A 262 -7.79 -10.03 -7.35
CA ASP A 262 -9.08 -10.43 -6.83
C ASP A 262 -9.97 -10.98 -7.94
N VAL A 263 -10.34 -12.26 -7.80
CA VAL A 263 -11.26 -12.92 -8.69
C VAL A 263 -12.66 -12.80 -8.08
N THR A 264 -13.21 -11.62 -8.08
CA THR A 264 -14.66 -11.52 -8.05
C THR A 264 -15.17 -11.85 -9.46
N GLN A 265 -16.14 -12.74 -9.57
CA GLN A 265 -16.74 -13.16 -10.83
C GLN A 265 -17.38 -12.02 -11.63
N ASN A 266 -17.43 -10.83 -11.04
CA ASN A 266 -17.83 -9.58 -11.64
C ASN A 266 -16.59 -8.66 -11.69
N TYR A 267 -16.08 -8.46 -12.88
CA TYR A 267 -14.94 -7.61 -13.24
C TYR A 267 -15.20 -6.16 -12.78
N VAL A 268 -14.76 -5.81 -11.54
CA VAL A 268 -15.26 -4.61 -10.90
C VAL A 268 -14.34 -3.40 -11.00
N HIS A 269 -13.06 -3.52 -11.04
CA HIS A 269 -12.19 -2.39 -11.44
C HIS A 269 -10.83 -2.87 -11.95
N PRO A 270 -10.37 -2.41 -13.12
CA PRO A 270 -9.06 -2.82 -13.65
C PRO A 270 -7.87 -2.24 -12.85
N THR A 271 -8.10 -1.33 -11.90
CA THR A 271 -7.06 -0.60 -11.17
C THR A 271 -6.99 -0.88 -9.67
N GLN A 272 -7.92 -1.61 -9.06
CA GLN A 272 -7.84 -1.94 -7.64
C GLN A 272 -6.68 -2.93 -7.38
N LYS A 273 -5.80 -2.56 -6.45
CA LYS A 273 -4.70 -3.42 -6.00
C LYS A 273 -5.16 -4.32 -4.83
N PRO A 274 -4.78 -5.61 -4.83
CA PRO A 274 -5.00 -6.51 -3.70
C PRO A 274 -4.33 -5.96 -2.43
N LEU A 275 -4.94 -6.19 -1.27
CA LEU A 275 -4.40 -5.74 0.03
C LEU A 275 -3.04 -6.39 0.36
N ARG A 276 -2.76 -7.55 -0.22
CA ARG A 276 -1.48 -8.25 -0.09
C ARG A 276 -0.28 -7.45 -0.59
N LEU A 277 -0.45 -6.56 -1.57
CA LEU A 277 0.65 -5.73 -2.08
C LEU A 277 1.13 -4.68 -1.06
N PRO A 278 0.24 -3.81 -0.51
CA PRO A 278 0.66 -2.93 0.56
C PRO A 278 1.08 -3.71 1.82
N GLU A 279 0.48 -4.88 2.13
CA GLU A 279 0.90 -5.71 3.27
C GLU A 279 2.40 -6.01 3.26
N ARG A 280 2.91 -6.53 2.14
CA ARG A 280 4.35 -6.85 2.00
C ARG A 280 5.23 -5.64 2.23
N ALA A 281 4.87 -4.52 1.63
CA ALA A 281 5.60 -3.27 1.78
C ALA A 281 5.56 -2.75 3.22
N LEU A 282 4.39 -2.78 3.87
CA LEU A 282 4.18 -2.33 5.25
C LEU A 282 5.02 -3.13 6.25
N LYS A 283 4.98 -4.45 6.17
CA LYS A 283 5.79 -5.34 7.03
C LYS A 283 7.28 -5.11 6.86
N LYS A 284 7.73 -4.81 5.62
CA LYS A 284 9.13 -4.60 5.29
C LYS A 284 9.66 -3.24 5.73
N SER A 285 8.88 -2.18 5.58
CA SER A 285 9.35 -0.80 5.61
C SER A 285 8.65 0.10 6.63
N SER A 286 7.86 -0.48 7.55
CA SER A 286 7.22 0.26 8.64
C SER A 286 7.06 -0.60 9.89
N GLU A 287 6.81 0.08 11.01
CA GLU A 287 6.47 -0.53 12.29
C GLU A 287 5.03 -0.17 12.70
N LYS A 288 4.50 -0.85 13.72
CA LYS A 288 3.22 -0.49 14.32
C LYS A 288 3.19 0.96 14.73
N ASN A 289 2.04 1.62 14.53
CA ASN A 289 1.80 3.03 14.77
C ASN A 289 2.55 4.01 13.85
N ASP A 290 3.41 3.54 12.95
CA ASP A 290 4.01 4.40 11.95
C ASP A 290 2.95 5.00 11.02
N ILE A 291 3.22 6.22 10.54
CA ILE A 291 2.38 6.87 9.54
C ILE A 291 2.85 6.47 8.15
N VAL A 292 1.94 5.90 7.40
CA VAL A 292 2.08 5.56 5.98
C VAL A 292 1.34 6.59 5.16
N VAL A 293 2.02 7.18 4.18
CA VAL A 293 1.44 8.22 3.32
C VAL A 293 1.06 7.62 1.97
N ASP A 294 -0.17 7.89 1.55
CA ASP A 294 -0.67 7.55 0.21
C ASP A 294 -1.40 8.76 -0.37
N LEU A 295 -0.77 9.46 -1.32
CA LEU A 295 -1.37 10.67 -1.91
C LEU A 295 -2.31 10.40 -3.10
N PHE A 296 -2.59 9.11 -3.38
CA PHE A 296 -3.52 8.67 -4.44
C PHE A 296 -4.35 7.49 -3.93
N GLY A 297 -5.25 7.78 -2.99
CA GLY A 297 -5.98 6.79 -2.19
C GLY A 297 -6.82 5.80 -2.99
N GLY A 298 -7.37 6.23 -4.14
CA GLY A 298 -8.18 5.40 -5.01
C GLY A 298 -9.33 4.71 -4.27
N SER A 299 -9.31 3.39 -4.21
CA SER A 299 -10.31 2.60 -3.46
C SER A 299 -10.00 2.40 -1.98
N GLY A 300 -8.88 2.93 -1.46
CA GLY A 300 -8.48 2.83 -0.05
C GLY A 300 -7.75 1.55 0.34
N SER A 301 -7.18 0.80 -0.61
CA SER A 301 -6.47 -0.45 -0.31
C SER A 301 -5.32 -0.26 0.69
N THR A 302 -4.52 0.81 0.53
CA THR A 302 -3.43 1.14 1.46
C THR A 302 -3.97 1.40 2.87
N LEU A 303 -5.08 2.14 3.01
CA LEU A 303 -5.69 2.44 4.29
C LEU A 303 -6.17 1.16 4.99
N MET A 304 -6.85 0.26 4.25
CA MET A 304 -7.34 -1.00 4.81
C MET A 304 -6.21 -1.92 5.25
N ALA A 305 -5.11 -1.98 4.49
CA ALA A 305 -3.93 -2.74 4.88
C ALA A 305 -3.27 -2.15 6.13
N CYS A 306 -3.14 -0.82 6.21
CA CYS A 306 -2.62 -0.13 7.40
C CYS A 306 -3.47 -0.42 8.63
N HIS A 307 -4.81 -0.40 8.49
CA HIS A 307 -5.73 -0.69 9.58
C HIS A 307 -5.53 -2.10 10.15
N GLN A 308 -5.43 -3.10 9.27
CA GLN A 308 -5.26 -4.49 9.70
C GLN A 308 -3.90 -4.77 10.35
N LEU A 309 -2.88 -3.98 10.02
CA LEU A 309 -1.52 -4.12 10.54
C LEU A 309 -1.17 -3.12 11.66
N ASP A 310 -2.12 -2.42 12.23
CA ASP A 310 -1.91 -1.41 13.28
C ASP A 310 -0.96 -0.25 12.84
N ARG A 311 -0.99 0.14 11.55
CA ARG A 311 -0.35 1.36 11.02
C ARG A 311 -1.39 2.45 10.85
N LYS A 312 -0.93 3.71 10.77
CA LYS A 312 -1.78 4.88 10.51
C LYS A 312 -1.63 5.27 9.05
N CYS A 313 -2.72 5.31 8.30
CA CYS A 313 -2.69 5.77 6.91
C CYS A 313 -3.13 7.22 6.83
N TYR A 314 -2.28 8.07 6.26
CA TYR A 314 -2.63 9.44 5.89
C TYR A 314 -2.74 9.47 4.37
N THR A 315 -3.98 9.51 3.88
CA THR A 315 -4.27 9.34 2.45
C THR A 315 -5.02 10.52 1.87
N MET A 316 -4.75 10.80 0.61
CA MET A 316 -5.40 11.85 -0.18
C MET A 316 -6.02 11.26 -1.42
N GLU A 317 -7.17 11.79 -1.81
CA GLU A 317 -7.84 11.43 -3.05
C GLU A 317 -8.45 12.69 -3.67
N LEU A 318 -8.26 12.86 -4.98
CA LEU A 318 -8.74 14.04 -5.68
C LEU A 318 -10.22 13.93 -6.04
N ASP A 319 -10.71 12.73 -6.35
CA ASP A 319 -12.11 12.51 -6.71
C ASP A 319 -12.99 12.42 -5.46
N PRO A 320 -13.92 13.37 -5.22
CA PRO A 320 -14.81 13.34 -4.07
C PRO A 320 -15.63 12.04 -3.93
N LYS A 321 -16.00 11.41 -5.05
CA LYS A 321 -16.72 10.13 -5.01
C LYS A 321 -15.85 9.00 -4.46
N TYR A 322 -14.58 8.94 -4.84
CA TYR A 322 -13.67 7.96 -4.26
C TYR A 322 -13.38 8.23 -2.79
N VAL A 323 -13.38 9.50 -2.34
CA VAL A 323 -13.32 9.81 -0.91
C VAL A 323 -14.51 9.20 -0.16
N ASP A 324 -15.73 9.33 -0.70
CA ASP A 324 -16.92 8.71 -0.11
C ASP A 324 -16.84 7.17 -0.14
N VAL A 325 -16.28 6.58 -1.21
CA VAL A 325 -16.02 5.13 -1.32
C VAL A 325 -15.06 4.66 -0.22
N ILE A 326 -13.95 5.37 0.01
CA ILE A 326 -12.97 5.03 1.06
C ILE A 326 -13.63 5.08 2.44
N ILE A 327 -14.42 6.14 2.70
CA ILE A 327 -15.16 6.29 3.97
C ILE A 327 -16.08 5.09 4.16
N LYS A 328 -16.88 4.76 3.16
CA LYS A 328 -17.84 3.66 3.24
C LYS A 328 -17.16 2.31 3.44
N ARG A 329 -16.05 2.06 2.73
CA ARG A 329 -15.25 0.84 2.89
C ARG A 329 -14.75 0.69 4.32
N TYR A 330 -14.16 1.74 4.88
CA TYR A 330 -13.68 1.77 6.25
C TYR A 330 -14.81 1.52 7.26
N GLU A 331 -15.94 2.24 7.13
CA GLU A 331 -17.09 2.09 8.01
C GLU A 331 -17.70 0.69 7.97
N ASN A 332 -17.81 0.09 6.77
CA ASN A 332 -18.32 -1.25 6.62
C ASN A 332 -17.41 -2.30 7.26
N TYR A 333 -16.10 -2.12 7.12
CA TYR A 333 -15.14 -3.08 7.67
C TYR A 333 -15.02 -2.99 9.18
N THR A 334 -14.96 -1.77 9.73
CA THR A 334 -14.65 -1.53 11.15
C THR A 334 -15.89 -1.36 12.03
N GLY A 335 -17.03 -1.02 11.46
CA GLY A 335 -18.22 -0.56 12.18
C GLY A 335 -18.08 0.83 12.78
N GLN A 336 -16.95 1.50 12.63
CA GLN A 336 -16.70 2.85 13.16
C GLN A 336 -17.10 3.91 12.14
N LYS A 337 -17.64 5.04 12.62
CA LYS A 337 -18.02 6.16 11.75
C LYS A 337 -16.86 7.12 11.52
N ALA A 338 -16.65 7.50 10.26
CA ALA A 338 -15.76 8.61 9.92
C ALA A 338 -16.27 9.92 10.49
N LYS A 339 -15.36 10.80 10.89
CA LYS A 339 -15.69 12.15 11.41
C LYS A 339 -15.02 13.17 10.53
N LYS A 340 -15.80 14.14 10.07
CA LYS A 340 -15.24 15.30 9.37
C LYS A 340 -14.49 16.17 10.38
N ALA A 341 -13.22 16.49 10.07
CA ALA A 341 -12.32 17.26 10.94
C ALA A 341 -12.49 18.78 10.73
#